data_2fd31b7f4aeb52456dfba1961125a556
#
_entry.id   2fd31b7f4aeb52456dfba1961125a556
#
_cell.length_a   1.000
_cell.length_b   1.000
_cell.length_c   1.000
_cell.angle_alpha   90.00
_cell.angle_beta   90.00
_cell.angle_gamma   90.00
#
_symmetry.space_group_name_H-M   'P 1'
#
loop_
_entity.id
_entity.type
_entity.pdbx_description
1 polymer ?
#
loop_
_entity_poly.entity_id
_entity_poly.type
_entity_poly.pdbx_seq_one_letter_code
_entity_poly.pdbx_strand_id
1 'polypeptide(L)'
;EFRRVLFRSVKKDAIQSIAERYPILKKPFLRGTVALVESLIYGMKSLSYSAQAAGEEEEQLSSWQMALTMGISVLLAIVFFLVIPTYAAKFIPGVSDSAFRLNVVEGVLRLAIFLLYIWAISLTSDIRRVFEYHGAEHKTIWTYESGEELTVENVQRHSRLHPRCGTNFLLIVMVVSIFVFAFLGWPSFIERIISRIVLMPVVAGISYEMIRLAGRTTSPVIQTIFRPGLWLQYLTTREPHADQIEVAIEAMKAAKPADEGDVTEIK
;
A
#
# COMPACT_ATOMS: atom_id res chain seq x y z
N GLU A 1 -1.39 -19.56 -28.96
CA GLU A 1 -0.94 -18.21 -29.38
C GLU A 1 -1.28 -17.14 -28.35
N PHE A 2 -2.48 -17.17 -27.78
CA PHE A 2 -2.93 -16.23 -26.75
C PHE A 2 -2.08 -16.29 -25.44
N ARG A 3 -1.61 -17.46 -25.04
CA ARG A 3 -0.72 -17.62 -23.87
C ARG A 3 0.64 -16.93 -24.00
N ARG A 4 1.17 -16.79 -25.22
CA ARG A 4 2.46 -16.10 -25.45
C ARG A 4 2.38 -14.58 -25.26
N VAL A 5 1.20 -14.00 -25.35
CA VAL A 5 0.99 -12.54 -25.20
C VAL A 5 0.87 -12.15 -23.72
N LEU A 6 0.36 -13.03 -22.86
CA LEU A 6 0.18 -12.77 -21.41
C LEU A 6 1.50 -12.70 -20.62
N PHE A 7 2.53 -13.46 -21.05
CA PHE A 7 3.82 -13.56 -20.36
C PHE A 7 4.95 -12.99 -21.23
N ARG A 8 4.93 -11.69 -21.50
CA ARG A 8 5.97 -11.05 -22.33
C ARG A 8 7.35 -11.10 -21.69
N SER A 9 7.43 -10.99 -20.36
CA SER A 9 8.68 -11.13 -19.62
C SER A 9 8.43 -11.47 -18.17
N VAL A 10 9.33 -12.27 -17.57
CA VAL A 10 9.40 -12.53 -16.12
C VAL A 10 10.73 -12.01 -15.63
N LYS A 11 10.70 -11.05 -14.70
CA LYS A 11 11.90 -10.57 -14.04
C LYS A 11 11.89 -11.02 -12.59
N LYS A 12 12.98 -11.64 -12.14
CA LYS A 12 13.18 -12.10 -10.76
C LYS A 12 14.38 -11.36 -10.18
N ASP A 13 14.15 -10.55 -9.17
CA ASP A 13 15.20 -9.84 -8.43
C ASP A 13 15.29 -10.39 -7.01
N ALA A 14 16.50 -10.70 -6.54
CA ALA A 14 16.73 -11.04 -5.14
C ALA A 14 16.68 -9.76 -4.31
N ILE A 15 15.78 -9.72 -3.33
CA ILE A 15 15.64 -8.58 -2.42
C ILE A 15 16.35 -8.93 -1.11
N GLN A 16 17.35 -8.11 -0.73
CA GLN A 16 17.97 -8.15 0.58
C GLN A 16 17.57 -6.93 1.37
N SER A 17 16.91 -7.15 2.51
CA SER A 17 16.53 -6.03 3.38
C SER A 17 17.78 -5.40 4.01
N ILE A 18 17.80 -4.07 4.09
CA ILE A 18 18.86 -3.34 4.79
C ILE A 18 18.91 -3.72 6.28
N ALA A 19 17.79 -4.20 6.83
CA ALA A 19 17.71 -4.69 8.20
C ALA A 19 18.53 -5.99 8.42
N GLU A 20 18.85 -6.74 7.37
CA GLU A 20 19.77 -7.89 7.48
C GLU A 20 21.19 -7.44 7.73
N ARG A 21 21.61 -6.34 7.09
CA ARG A 21 22.94 -5.75 7.25
C ARG A 21 23.11 -5.00 8.58
N TYR A 22 22.02 -4.39 9.08
CA TYR A 22 22.04 -3.60 10.32
C TYR A 22 21.00 -4.12 11.32
N PRO A 23 21.37 -5.01 12.26
CA PRO A 23 20.44 -5.67 13.18
C PRO A 23 19.61 -4.72 14.07
N ILE A 24 20.09 -3.50 14.31
CA ILE A 24 19.35 -2.48 15.04
C ILE A 24 18.02 -2.12 14.36
N LEU A 25 17.97 -2.21 13.03
CA LEU A 25 16.79 -1.94 12.22
C LEU A 25 15.69 -3.02 12.35
N LYS A 26 16.02 -4.19 12.94
CA LYS A 26 15.04 -5.24 13.26
C LYS A 26 14.24 -4.95 14.54
N LYS A 27 14.64 -3.92 15.33
CA LYS A 27 13.94 -3.55 16.55
C LYS A 27 12.53 -3.02 16.25
N PRO A 28 11.57 -3.18 17.20
CA PRO A 28 10.24 -2.60 17.09
C PRO A 28 10.29 -1.13 16.67
N PHE A 29 9.29 -0.68 15.94
CA PHE A 29 9.15 0.63 15.31
C PHE A 29 10.15 0.89 14.15
N LEU A 30 11.46 0.64 14.32
CA LEU A 30 12.45 0.85 13.26
C LEU A 30 12.20 -0.08 12.07
N ARG A 31 11.89 -1.35 12.33
CA ARG A 31 11.57 -2.32 11.27
C ARG A 31 10.37 -1.91 10.42
N GLY A 32 9.37 -1.26 11.01
CA GLY A 32 8.21 -0.78 10.28
C GLY A 32 8.54 0.36 9.32
N THR A 33 9.40 1.27 9.74
CA THR A 33 9.91 2.35 8.87
C THR A 33 10.74 1.79 7.72
N VAL A 34 11.63 0.82 8.01
CA VAL A 34 12.44 0.16 6.98
C VAL A 34 11.55 -0.57 5.99
N ALA A 35 10.60 -1.36 6.47
CA ALA A 35 9.67 -2.10 5.61
C ALA A 35 8.87 -1.15 4.70
N LEU A 36 8.41 0.00 5.21
CA LEU A 36 7.70 1.01 4.41
C LEU A 36 8.60 1.56 3.30
N VAL A 37 9.82 1.99 3.65
CA VAL A 37 10.76 2.59 2.67
C VAL A 37 11.15 1.57 1.61
N GLU A 38 11.46 0.34 2.00
CA GLU A 38 11.80 -0.74 1.07
C GLU A 38 10.63 -1.08 0.15
N SER A 39 9.41 -1.20 0.70
CA SER A 39 8.21 -1.46 -0.10
C SER A 39 7.96 -0.35 -1.13
N LEU A 40 8.16 0.91 -0.78
CA LEU A 40 8.05 2.03 -1.72
C LEU A 40 9.10 1.95 -2.82
N ILE A 41 10.38 1.72 -2.46
CA ILE A 41 11.47 1.63 -3.44
C ILE A 41 11.27 0.47 -4.41
N TYR A 42 10.98 -0.74 -3.89
CA TYR A 42 10.78 -1.92 -4.71
C TYR A 42 9.48 -1.85 -5.51
N GLY A 43 8.41 -1.33 -4.92
CA GLY A 43 7.15 -1.09 -5.61
C GLY A 43 7.30 -0.15 -6.79
N MET A 44 8.00 0.99 -6.61
CA MET A 44 8.28 1.93 -7.69
C MET A 44 9.15 1.31 -8.80
N LYS A 45 10.17 0.52 -8.45
CA LYS A 45 10.99 -0.21 -9.44
C LYS A 45 10.14 -1.21 -10.23
N SER A 46 9.28 -1.97 -9.56
CA SER A 46 8.41 -2.95 -10.20
C SER A 46 7.39 -2.30 -11.13
N LEU A 47 6.76 -1.20 -10.69
CA LEU A 47 5.83 -0.44 -11.52
C LEU A 47 6.53 0.16 -12.74
N SER A 48 7.72 0.75 -12.58
CA SER A 48 8.50 1.29 -13.70
C SER A 48 8.88 0.21 -14.69
N TYR A 49 9.30 -0.97 -14.21
CA TYR A 49 9.60 -2.11 -15.08
C TYR A 49 8.35 -2.59 -15.83
N SER A 50 7.23 -2.72 -15.13
CA SER A 50 5.97 -3.16 -15.73
C SER A 50 5.48 -2.19 -16.82
N ALA A 51 5.57 -0.89 -16.56
CA ALA A 51 5.20 0.14 -17.52
C ALA A 51 6.07 0.08 -18.79
N GLN A 52 7.39 -0.10 -18.62
CA GLN A 52 8.31 -0.24 -19.76
C GLN A 52 8.08 -1.53 -20.55
N ALA A 53 7.80 -2.66 -19.85
CA ALA A 53 7.56 -3.94 -20.51
C ALA A 53 6.20 -4.00 -21.24
N ALA A 54 5.22 -3.22 -20.80
CA ALA A 54 3.90 -3.13 -21.42
C ALA A 54 3.81 -2.15 -22.57
N GLY A 55 4.66 -1.10 -22.59
CA GLY A 55 4.70 -0.09 -23.65
C GLY A 55 5.29 -0.64 -24.95
N GLU A 56 4.81 -0.15 -26.10
CA GLU A 56 5.46 -0.34 -27.38
C GLU A 56 6.79 0.44 -27.39
N GLU A 57 7.78 0.01 -28.19
CA GLU A 57 9.11 0.66 -28.22
C GLU A 57 9.04 2.16 -28.53
N GLU A 58 8.05 2.58 -29.30
CA GLU A 58 7.80 3.98 -29.68
C GLU A 58 7.15 4.81 -28.56
N GLU A 59 6.54 4.18 -27.56
CA GLU A 59 5.86 4.83 -26.42
C GLU A 59 6.68 4.86 -25.14
N GLN A 60 7.91 4.35 -25.14
CA GLN A 60 8.75 4.32 -23.96
C GLN A 60 9.12 5.73 -23.51
N LEU A 61 8.71 6.09 -22.30
CA LEU A 61 9.07 7.37 -21.69
C LEU A 61 10.58 7.45 -21.45
N SER A 62 11.18 8.54 -21.86
CA SER A 62 12.56 8.82 -21.52
C SER A 62 12.73 8.98 -20.00
N SER A 63 13.95 8.75 -19.47
CA SER A 63 14.22 8.87 -18.02
C SER A 63 13.83 10.25 -17.48
N TRP A 64 13.97 11.31 -18.28
CA TRP A 64 13.56 12.67 -17.92
C TRP A 64 12.03 12.82 -17.83
N GLN A 65 11.28 12.31 -18.80
CA GLN A 65 9.82 12.35 -18.78
C GLN A 65 9.27 11.56 -17.59
N MET A 66 9.87 10.41 -17.27
CA MET A 66 9.51 9.62 -16.10
C MET A 66 9.77 10.40 -14.80
N ALA A 67 10.95 11.02 -14.65
CA ALA A 67 11.27 11.85 -13.49
C ALA A 67 10.34 13.05 -13.35
N LEU A 68 9.98 13.71 -14.45
CA LEU A 68 9.04 14.82 -14.47
C LEU A 68 7.63 14.39 -14.05
N THR A 69 7.13 13.29 -14.61
CA THR A 69 5.82 12.72 -14.26
C THR A 69 5.75 12.35 -12.78
N MET A 70 6.79 11.71 -12.26
CA MET A 70 6.90 11.41 -10.83
C MET A 70 6.90 12.68 -9.97
N GLY A 71 7.69 13.71 -10.36
CA GLY A 71 7.75 14.98 -9.65
C GLY A 71 6.39 15.69 -9.60
N ILE A 72 5.68 15.74 -10.73
CA ILE A 72 4.32 16.31 -10.80
C ILE A 72 3.36 15.50 -9.94
N SER A 73 3.42 14.16 -9.97
CA SER A 73 2.55 13.29 -9.19
C SER A 73 2.75 13.51 -7.68
N VAL A 74 4.01 13.64 -7.23
CA VAL A 74 4.34 13.93 -5.83
C VAL A 74 3.83 15.32 -5.44
N LEU A 75 4.01 16.33 -6.29
CA LEU A 75 3.49 17.68 -6.04
C LEU A 75 1.95 17.69 -5.90
N LEU A 76 1.25 17.01 -6.80
CA LEU A 76 -0.20 16.87 -6.73
C LEU A 76 -0.63 16.13 -5.45
N ALA A 77 0.08 15.06 -5.06
CA ALA A 77 -0.20 14.36 -3.81
C ALA A 77 -0.04 15.28 -2.59
N ILE A 78 1.00 16.11 -2.55
CA ILE A 78 1.18 17.13 -1.49
C ILE A 78 0.01 18.12 -1.48
N VAL A 79 -0.39 18.61 -2.64
CA VAL A 79 -1.52 19.55 -2.74
C VAL A 79 -2.81 18.89 -2.23
N PHE A 80 -3.16 17.70 -2.73
CA PHE A 80 -4.43 17.04 -2.38
C PHE A 80 -4.46 16.54 -0.94
N PHE A 81 -3.37 15.97 -0.44
CA PHE A 81 -3.36 15.28 0.85
C PHE A 81 -2.75 16.10 2.01
N LEU A 82 -2.10 17.22 1.72
CA LEU A 82 -1.55 18.08 2.75
C LEU A 82 -2.15 19.49 2.69
N VAL A 83 -2.09 20.15 1.53
CA VAL A 83 -2.48 21.56 1.42
C VAL A 83 -4.00 21.72 1.54
N ILE A 84 -4.77 21.01 0.71
CA ILE A 84 -6.24 21.13 0.69
C ILE A 84 -6.86 20.84 2.06
N PRO A 85 -6.61 19.69 2.74
CA PRO A 85 -7.24 19.46 4.05
C PRO A 85 -6.82 20.46 5.11
N THR A 86 -5.55 20.94 5.06
CA THR A 86 -5.06 21.96 6.01
C THR A 86 -5.81 23.28 5.86
N TYR A 87 -6.02 23.74 4.62
CA TYR A 87 -6.76 24.99 4.40
C TYR A 87 -8.27 24.80 4.61
N ALA A 88 -8.85 23.70 4.11
CA ALA A 88 -10.27 23.42 4.26
C ALA A 88 -10.71 23.36 5.74
N ALA A 89 -9.88 22.78 6.61
CA ALA A 89 -10.17 22.72 8.04
C ALA A 89 -10.32 24.10 8.70
N LYS A 90 -9.61 25.13 8.21
CA LYS A 90 -9.67 26.49 8.75
C LYS A 90 -10.99 27.19 8.48
N PHE A 91 -11.71 26.81 7.43
CA PHE A 91 -13.01 27.39 7.08
C PHE A 91 -14.17 26.81 7.90
N ILE A 92 -13.92 25.80 8.73
CA ILE A 92 -14.95 25.20 9.58
C ILE A 92 -15.05 26.01 10.88
N PRO A 93 -16.22 26.64 11.19
CA PRO A 93 -16.39 27.44 12.40
C PRO A 93 -16.08 26.67 13.68
N GLY A 94 -15.40 27.31 14.63
CA GLY A 94 -15.06 26.72 15.93
C GLY A 94 -13.94 25.67 15.91
N VAL A 95 -13.40 25.31 14.76
CA VAL A 95 -12.28 24.36 14.66
C VAL A 95 -10.97 25.07 14.95
N SER A 96 -10.86 26.33 14.54
CA SER A 96 -9.65 27.14 14.70
C SER A 96 -9.35 27.56 16.14
N ASP A 97 -10.26 27.37 17.09
CA ASP A 97 -10.06 27.76 18.50
C ASP A 97 -9.20 26.77 19.28
N SER A 98 -8.92 25.57 18.73
CA SER A 98 -8.13 24.55 19.38
C SER A 98 -7.24 23.82 18.38
N ALA A 99 -5.94 23.75 18.67
CA ALA A 99 -4.98 22.99 17.87
C ALA A 99 -5.39 21.51 17.74
N PHE A 100 -5.88 20.92 18.81
CA PHE A 100 -6.36 19.53 18.81
C PHE A 100 -7.52 19.34 17.84
N ARG A 101 -8.57 20.19 17.94
CA ARG A 101 -9.74 20.12 17.05
C ARG A 101 -9.32 20.30 15.60
N LEU A 102 -8.46 21.27 15.31
CA LEU A 102 -7.99 21.51 13.95
C LEU A 102 -7.24 20.32 13.39
N ASN A 103 -6.30 19.73 14.13
CA ASN A 103 -5.51 18.61 13.66
C ASN A 103 -6.38 17.35 13.44
N VAL A 104 -7.38 17.10 14.30
CA VAL A 104 -8.34 16.00 14.13
C VAL A 104 -9.18 16.21 12.88
N VAL A 105 -9.79 17.39 12.72
CA VAL A 105 -10.63 17.70 11.56
C VAL A 105 -9.83 17.65 10.27
N GLU A 106 -8.63 18.19 10.26
CA GLU A 106 -7.71 18.09 9.11
C GLU A 106 -7.41 16.64 8.76
N GLY A 107 -7.15 15.80 9.76
CA GLY A 107 -6.88 14.38 9.56
C GLY A 107 -8.09 13.62 9.01
N VAL A 108 -9.30 13.92 9.51
CA VAL A 108 -10.55 13.34 9.00
C VAL A 108 -10.82 13.80 7.56
N LEU A 109 -10.62 15.09 7.25
CA LEU A 109 -10.75 15.59 5.88
C LEU A 109 -9.75 14.90 4.93
N ARG A 110 -8.49 14.69 5.37
CA ARG A 110 -7.49 13.97 4.60
C ARG A 110 -7.94 12.55 4.30
N LEU A 111 -8.47 11.84 5.31
CA LEU A 111 -9.00 10.49 5.14
C LEU A 111 -10.18 10.48 4.16
N ALA A 112 -11.10 11.43 4.28
CA ALA A 112 -12.24 11.54 3.36
C ALA A 112 -11.79 11.82 1.93
N ILE A 113 -10.86 12.75 1.72
CA ILE A 113 -10.27 13.06 0.41
C ILE A 113 -9.58 11.81 -0.17
N PHE A 114 -8.85 11.07 0.65
CA PHE A 114 -8.20 9.83 0.23
C PHE A 114 -9.22 8.78 -0.24
N LEU A 115 -10.26 8.54 0.54
CA LEU A 115 -11.31 7.57 0.18
C LEU A 115 -12.05 7.99 -1.10
N LEU A 116 -12.35 9.28 -1.23
CA LEU A 116 -12.97 9.84 -2.43
C LEU A 116 -12.05 9.70 -3.66
N TYR A 117 -10.75 9.96 -3.48
CA TYR A 117 -9.76 9.79 -4.54
C TYR A 117 -9.68 8.33 -5.01
N ILE A 118 -9.55 7.37 -4.07
CA ILE A 118 -9.50 5.94 -4.43
C ILE A 118 -10.80 5.51 -5.11
N TRP A 119 -11.95 5.96 -4.63
CA TRP A 119 -13.23 5.70 -5.28
C TRP A 119 -13.25 6.26 -6.70
N ALA A 120 -12.86 7.52 -6.90
CA ALA A 120 -12.88 8.17 -8.20
C ALA A 120 -11.96 7.47 -9.22
N ILE A 121 -10.72 7.15 -8.85
CA ILE A 121 -9.79 6.45 -9.76
C ILE A 121 -10.25 5.01 -10.04
N SER A 122 -10.96 4.36 -9.10
CA SER A 122 -11.49 3.01 -9.30
C SER A 122 -12.55 2.90 -10.40
N LEU A 123 -13.06 4.04 -10.86
CA LEU A 123 -14.04 4.12 -11.95
C LEU A 123 -13.38 4.08 -13.33
N THR A 124 -12.07 4.37 -13.43
CA THR A 124 -11.33 4.32 -14.69
C THR A 124 -11.02 2.88 -15.09
N SER A 125 -11.05 2.58 -16.39
CA SER A 125 -10.81 1.23 -16.94
C SER A 125 -9.43 0.69 -16.54
N ASP A 126 -8.40 1.53 -16.63
CA ASP A 126 -7.02 1.11 -16.42
C ASP A 126 -6.76 0.76 -14.95
N ILE A 127 -7.23 1.62 -14.01
CA ILE A 127 -7.11 1.34 -12.57
C ILE A 127 -8.00 0.17 -12.17
N ARG A 128 -9.19 0.02 -12.78
CA ARG A 128 -10.03 -1.15 -12.57
C ARG A 128 -9.28 -2.44 -12.89
N ARG A 129 -8.57 -2.47 -14.02
CA ARG A 129 -7.75 -3.63 -14.42
C ARG A 129 -6.60 -3.89 -13.43
N VAL A 130 -5.93 -2.85 -12.94
CA VAL A 130 -4.91 -2.99 -11.87
C VAL A 130 -5.53 -3.59 -10.61
N PHE A 131 -6.75 -3.19 -10.24
CA PHE A 131 -7.46 -3.73 -9.07
C PHE A 131 -7.94 -5.17 -9.27
N GLU A 132 -8.16 -5.62 -10.50
CA GLU A 132 -8.41 -7.02 -10.84
C GLU A 132 -7.15 -7.87 -10.62
N TYR A 133 -5.98 -7.41 -11.08
CA TYR A 133 -4.70 -8.07 -10.78
C TYR A 133 -4.40 -8.12 -9.28
N HIS A 134 -4.70 -7.06 -8.53
CA HIS A 134 -4.57 -7.05 -7.08
C HIS A 134 -5.51 -8.08 -6.41
N GLY A 135 -6.71 -8.24 -6.94
CA GLY A 135 -7.62 -9.31 -6.52
C GLY A 135 -7.08 -10.71 -6.82
N ALA A 136 -6.46 -10.90 -8.00
CA ALA A 136 -5.81 -12.15 -8.39
C ALA A 136 -4.65 -12.51 -7.46
N GLU A 137 -3.82 -11.53 -7.11
CA GLU A 137 -2.74 -11.69 -6.14
C GLU A 137 -3.25 -12.20 -4.80
N HIS A 138 -4.26 -11.54 -4.21
CA HIS A 138 -4.83 -11.95 -2.93
C HIS A 138 -5.39 -13.37 -2.94
N LYS A 139 -6.14 -13.73 -3.98
CA LYS A 139 -6.70 -15.07 -4.14
C LYS A 139 -5.60 -16.12 -4.28
N THR A 140 -4.54 -15.82 -5.03
CA THR A 140 -3.38 -16.71 -5.21
C THR A 140 -2.61 -16.91 -3.92
N ILE A 141 -2.41 -15.84 -3.13
CA ILE A 141 -1.76 -15.92 -1.81
C ILE A 141 -2.59 -16.79 -0.87
N TRP A 142 -3.93 -16.62 -0.81
CA TRP A 142 -4.80 -17.45 -0.01
C TRP A 142 -4.70 -18.93 -0.37
N THR A 143 -4.70 -19.27 -1.66
CA THR A 143 -4.55 -20.65 -2.15
C THR A 143 -3.22 -21.24 -1.70
N TYR A 144 -2.14 -20.47 -1.84
CA TYR A 144 -0.81 -20.88 -1.39
C TYR A 144 -0.74 -21.12 0.12
N GLU A 145 -1.30 -20.20 0.92
CA GLU A 145 -1.31 -20.30 2.39
C GLU A 145 -2.20 -21.44 2.90
N SER A 146 -3.23 -21.82 2.13
CA SER A 146 -4.08 -22.97 2.43
C SER A 146 -3.43 -24.31 2.07
N GLY A 147 -2.24 -24.29 1.42
CA GLY A 147 -1.56 -25.50 0.97
C GLY A 147 -2.23 -26.18 -0.23
N GLU A 148 -3.16 -25.49 -0.91
CA GLU A 148 -3.83 -25.99 -2.09
C GLU A 148 -2.94 -25.84 -3.34
N GLU A 149 -3.18 -26.69 -4.34
CA GLU A 149 -2.50 -26.58 -5.63
C GLU A 149 -2.88 -25.27 -6.32
N LEU A 150 -1.87 -24.56 -6.87
CA LEU A 150 -2.06 -23.30 -7.58
C LEU A 150 -2.64 -23.55 -8.99
N THR A 151 -3.95 -23.78 -9.05
CA THR A 151 -4.76 -23.87 -10.26
C THR A 151 -5.74 -22.71 -10.33
N VAL A 152 -6.17 -22.32 -11.52
CA VAL A 152 -7.16 -21.24 -11.70
C VAL A 152 -8.44 -21.53 -10.91
N GLU A 153 -8.89 -22.78 -10.90
CA GLU A 153 -10.10 -23.20 -10.22
C GLU A 153 -10.01 -23.05 -8.70
N ASN A 154 -8.89 -23.47 -8.10
CA ASN A 154 -8.68 -23.32 -6.67
C ASN A 154 -8.57 -21.84 -6.28
N VAL A 155 -7.78 -21.07 -7.04
CA VAL A 155 -7.60 -19.64 -6.79
C VAL A 155 -8.92 -18.88 -6.88
N GLN A 156 -9.79 -19.19 -7.82
CA GLN A 156 -11.09 -18.54 -7.97
C GLN A 156 -11.99 -18.68 -6.73
N ARG A 157 -11.86 -19.75 -5.95
CA ARG A 157 -12.70 -20.01 -4.76
C ARG A 157 -12.36 -19.12 -3.58
N HIS A 158 -11.13 -18.60 -3.53
CA HIS A 158 -10.67 -17.79 -2.41
C HIS A 158 -11.15 -16.33 -2.47
N SER A 159 -11.08 -15.67 -1.32
CA SER A 159 -11.46 -14.26 -1.19
C SER A 159 -10.42 -13.34 -1.82
N ARG A 160 -10.88 -12.27 -2.47
CA ARG A 160 -10.04 -11.15 -2.90
C ARG A 160 -9.64 -10.21 -1.76
N LEU A 161 -10.17 -10.41 -0.55
CA LEU A 161 -9.80 -9.63 0.63
C LEU A 161 -8.75 -10.39 1.42
N HIS A 162 -7.63 -9.72 1.74
CA HIS A 162 -6.52 -10.34 2.46
C HIS A 162 -6.05 -9.46 3.64
N PRO A 163 -5.92 -9.98 4.88
CA PRO A 163 -5.62 -9.17 6.05
C PRO A 163 -4.22 -8.52 6.04
N ARG A 164 -3.27 -9.12 5.33
CA ARG A 164 -1.86 -8.65 5.24
C ARG A 164 -1.60 -7.75 4.03
N CYS A 165 -2.62 -7.18 3.43
CA CYS A 165 -2.48 -6.28 2.29
C CYS A 165 -1.91 -4.92 2.70
N GLY A 166 -1.06 -4.35 1.82
CA GLY A 166 -0.49 -3.01 1.99
C GLY A 166 -1.53 -1.88 2.04
N THR A 167 -2.70 -2.04 1.42
CA THR A 167 -3.77 -1.04 1.50
C THR A 167 -4.39 -0.95 2.90
N ASN A 168 -4.44 -2.06 3.63
CA ASN A 168 -4.81 -2.07 5.04
C ASN A 168 -3.80 -1.26 5.88
N PHE A 169 -2.50 -1.45 5.61
CA PHE A 169 -1.45 -0.66 6.26
C PHE A 169 -1.62 0.84 6.01
N LEU A 170 -1.94 1.24 4.78
CA LEU A 170 -2.13 2.64 4.42
C LEU A 170 -3.25 3.30 5.23
N LEU A 171 -4.41 2.61 5.38
CA LEU A 171 -5.50 3.12 6.21
C LEU A 171 -5.09 3.29 7.67
N ILE A 172 -4.38 2.30 8.23
CA ILE A 172 -3.90 2.37 9.62
C ILE A 172 -2.91 3.52 9.79
N VAL A 173 -1.97 3.71 8.86
CA VAL A 173 -1.06 4.87 8.85
C VAL A 173 -1.83 6.18 8.90
N MET A 174 -2.91 6.30 8.12
CA MET A 174 -3.74 7.52 8.13
C MET A 174 -4.43 7.71 9.48
N VAL A 175 -5.04 6.68 10.04
CA VAL A 175 -5.70 6.75 11.35
C VAL A 175 -4.70 7.06 12.46
N VAL A 176 -3.58 6.34 12.51
CA VAL A 176 -2.50 6.60 13.50
C VAL A 176 -1.95 8.01 13.36
N SER A 177 -1.80 8.52 12.13
CA SER A 177 -1.34 9.89 11.90
C SER A 177 -2.30 10.93 12.50
N ILE A 178 -3.61 10.70 12.45
CA ILE A 178 -4.60 11.59 13.10
C ILE A 178 -4.31 11.68 14.60
N PHE A 179 -4.14 10.53 15.26
CA PHE A 179 -3.86 10.49 16.70
C PHE A 179 -2.51 11.13 17.04
N VAL A 180 -1.45 10.80 16.33
CA VAL A 180 -0.11 11.35 16.60
C VAL A 180 -0.08 12.86 16.39
N PHE A 181 -0.71 13.35 15.32
CA PHE A 181 -0.69 14.77 15.00
C PHE A 181 -1.71 15.59 15.80
N ALA A 182 -2.75 14.96 16.37
CA ALA A 182 -3.75 15.65 17.20
C ALA A 182 -3.12 16.35 18.41
N PHE A 183 -2.03 15.83 18.95
CA PHE A 183 -1.34 16.36 20.11
C PHE A 183 -0.22 17.37 19.76
N LEU A 184 0.06 17.58 18.47
CA LEU A 184 0.97 18.65 18.06
C LEU A 184 0.28 19.99 18.22
N GLY A 185 1.00 20.95 18.81
CA GLY A 185 0.52 22.33 18.90
C GLY A 185 0.19 22.94 17.54
N TRP A 186 0.05 24.23 17.47
CA TRP A 186 -0.23 24.97 16.24
C TRP A 186 1.05 25.64 15.69
N PRO A 187 1.94 24.88 15.04
CA PRO A 187 3.14 25.44 14.46
C PRO A 187 2.79 26.24 13.19
N SER A 188 3.73 27.07 12.75
CA SER A 188 3.69 27.69 11.43
C SER A 188 3.53 26.64 10.33
N PHE A 189 3.15 27.05 9.11
CA PHE A 189 2.97 26.13 7.98
C PHE A 189 4.23 25.27 7.71
N ILE A 190 5.41 25.90 7.78
CA ILE A 190 6.70 25.21 7.54
C ILE A 190 6.98 24.20 8.67
N GLU A 191 6.83 24.61 9.93
CA GLU A 191 7.03 23.71 11.09
C GLU A 191 6.07 22.52 11.06
N ARG A 192 4.86 22.74 10.55
CA ARG A 192 3.87 21.67 10.37
C ARG A 192 4.32 20.64 9.34
N ILE A 193 4.88 21.07 8.20
CA ILE A 193 5.41 20.16 7.19
C ILE A 193 6.59 19.38 7.77
N ILE A 194 7.54 20.09 8.40
CA ILE A 194 8.73 19.48 8.99
C ILE A 194 8.34 18.46 10.08
N SER A 195 7.45 18.82 11.00
CA SER A 195 7.04 17.91 12.07
C SER A 195 6.37 16.64 11.54
N ARG A 196 5.59 16.73 10.48
CA ARG A 196 4.96 15.56 9.84
C ARG A 196 5.99 14.65 9.18
N ILE A 197 6.98 15.22 8.49
CA ILE A 197 8.06 14.45 7.87
C ILE A 197 8.89 13.76 8.97
N VAL A 198 9.26 14.47 10.03
CA VAL A 198 10.07 13.94 11.13
C VAL A 198 9.32 12.85 11.92
N LEU A 199 8.00 12.98 12.08
CA LEU A 199 7.18 11.99 12.77
C LEU A 199 6.68 10.85 11.89
N MET A 200 6.87 10.91 10.57
CA MET A 200 6.46 9.83 9.66
C MET A 200 7.06 8.46 10.04
N PRO A 201 8.36 8.35 10.41
CA PRO A 201 8.93 7.09 10.89
C PRO A 201 8.22 6.55 12.14
N VAL A 202 7.79 7.43 13.05
CA VAL A 202 7.06 7.02 14.26
C VAL A 202 5.68 6.49 13.89
N VAL A 203 4.96 7.21 13.04
CA VAL A 203 3.63 6.78 12.54
C VAL A 203 3.74 5.44 11.81
N ALA A 204 4.72 5.30 10.91
CA ALA A 204 4.95 4.05 10.18
C ALA A 204 5.30 2.89 11.13
N GLY A 205 6.16 3.14 12.10
CA GLY A 205 6.55 2.15 13.11
C GLY A 205 5.37 1.67 13.94
N ILE A 206 4.56 2.58 14.49
CA ILE A 206 3.35 2.23 15.25
C ILE A 206 2.39 1.43 14.36
N SER A 207 2.11 1.90 13.16
CA SER A 207 1.18 1.26 12.24
C SER A 207 1.62 -0.16 11.86
N TYR A 208 2.91 -0.36 11.65
CA TYR A 208 3.48 -1.67 11.36
C TYR A 208 3.30 -2.65 12.52
N GLU A 209 3.61 -2.20 13.77
CA GLU A 209 3.41 -3.06 14.95
C GLU A 209 1.93 -3.40 15.16
N MET A 210 1.03 -2.46 14.88
CA MET A 210 -0.42 -2.71 14.96
C MET A 210 -0.87 -3.79 13.95
N ILE A 211 -0.44 -3.70 12.68
CA ILE A 211 -0.77 -4.74 11.68
C ILE A 211 -0.17 -6.09 12.07
N ARG A 212 1.07 -6.10 12.52
CA ARG A 212 1.71 -7.32 12.96
C ARG A 212 0.99 -7.97 14.15
N LEU A 213 0.49 -7.16 15.09
CA LEU A 213 -0.34 -7.63 16.19
C LEU A 213 -1.65 -8.23 15.67
N ALA A 214 -2.33 -7.52 14.75
CA ALA A 214 -3.57 -7.99 14.14
C ALA A 214 -3.40 -9.33 13.39
N GLY A 215 -2.28 -9.49 12.68
CA GLY A 215 -1.99 -10.73 11.94
C GLY A 215 -1.60 -11.93 12.83
N ARG A 216 -1.28 -11.69 14.12
CA ARG A 216 -0.86 -12.74 15.06
C ARG A 216 -1.94 -13.14 16.06
N THR A 217 -3.02 -12.41 16.13
CA THR A 217 -4.05 -12.64 17.14
C THR A 217 -5.33 -13.17 16.50
N THR A 218 -5.95 -14.11 17.19
CA THR A 218 -7.30 -14.62 16.87
C THR A 218 -8.40 -13.88 17.65
N SER A 219 -8.04 -12.86 18.44
CA SER A 219 -8.99 -12.09 19.23
C SER A 219 -10.05 -11.42 18.35
N PRO A 220 -11.34 -11.70 18.53
CA PRO A 220 -12.40 -11.10 17.70
C PRO A 220 -12.49 -9.58 17.88
N VAL A 221 -12.07 -9.05 19.03
CA VAL A 221 -12.03 -7.60 19.28
C VAL A 221 -11.00 -6.95 18.36
N ILE A 222 -9.78 -7.49 18.33
CA ILE A 222 -8.71 -6.94 17.48
C ILE A 222 -9.08 -7.08 16.01
N GLN A 223 -9.58 -8.24 15.59
CA GLN A 223 -10.04 -8.44 14.22
C GLN A 223 -11.13 -7.43 13.82
N THR A 224 -12.04 -7.12 14.73
CA THR A 224 -13.11 -6.13 14.47
C THR A 224 -12.55 -4.72 14.30
N ILE A 225 -11.56 -4.31 15.09
CA ILE A 225 -10.89 -3.01 14.98
C ILE A 225 -10.21 -2.85 13.60
N PHE A 226 -9.68 -3.95 13.03
CA PHE A 226 -8.99 -3.93 11.73
C PHE A 226 -9.90 -4.18 10.52
N ARG A 227 -11.19 -4.51 10.72
CA ARG A 227 -12.18 -4.67 9.64
C ARG A 227 -12.27 -3.48 8.66
N PRO A 228 -12.23 -2.20 9.10
CA PRO A 228 -12.27 -1.08 8.17
C PRO A 228 -11.17 -1.14 7.10
N GLY A 229 -9.97 -1.67 7.43
CA GLY A 229 -8.91 -1.88 6.46
C GLY A 229 -9.26 -2.93 5.40
N LEU A 230 -9.98 -4.00 5.78
CA LEU A 230 -10.52 -4.96 4.81
C LEU A 230 -11.61 -4.33 3.93
N TRP A 231 -12.45 -3.45 4.50
CA TRP A 231 -13.47 -2.75 3.71
C TRP A 231 -12.87 -1.84 2.64
N LEU A 232 -11.72 -1.21 2.90
CA LEU A 232 -11.01 -0.44 1.89
C LEU A 232 -10.65 -1.30 0.66
N GLN A 233 -10.40 -2.58 0.86
CA GLN A 233 -10.07 -3.49 -0.24
C GLN A 233 -11.25 -3.73 -1.18
N TYR A 234 -12.50 -3.51 -0.78
CA TYR A 234 -13.63 -3.51 -1.73
C TYR A 234 -13.50 -2.42 -2.81
N LEU A 235 -12.79 -1.33 -2.50
CA LEU A 235 -12.50 -0.26 -3.47
C LEU A 235 -11.22 -0.55 -4.28
N THR A 236 -10.22 -1.19 -3.67
CA THR A 236 -8.88 -1.36 -4.24
C THR A 236 -8.61 -2.75 -4.82
N THR A 237 -9.59 -3.66 -4.77
CA THR A 237 -9.55 -4.96 -5.44
C THR A 237 -10.82 -5.19 -6.23
N ARG A 238 -10.72 -5.96 -7.31
CA ARG A 238 -11.86 -6.42 -8.12
C ARG A 238 -11.76 -7.93 -8.34
N GLU A 239 -12.88 -8.54 -8.75
CA GLU A 239 -12.86 -9.95 -9.15
C GLU A 239 -12.03 -10.11 -10.43
N PRO A 240 -10.99 -10.95 -10.40
CA PRO A 240 -10.12 -11.15 -11.54
C PRO A 240 -10.72 -12.10 -12.58
N HIS A 241 -10.31 -11.93 -13.81
CA HIS A 241 -10.53 -12.91 -14.89
C HIS A 241 -9.51 -14.06 -14.80
N ALA A 242 -9.79 -15.18 -15.48
CA ALA A 242 -8.94 -16.37 -15.43
C ALA A 242 -7.51 -16.11 -15.93
N ASP A 243 -7.35 -15.28 -16.97
CA ASP A 243 -6.05 -14.88 -17.52
C ASP A 243 -5.21 -14.09 -16.51
N GLN A 244 -5.83 -13.24 -15.69
CA GLN A 244 -5.17 -12.48 -14.64
C GLN A 244 -4.74 -13.38 -13.47
N ILE A 245 -5.55 -14.40 -13.16
CA ILE A 245 -5.20 -15.42 -12.17
C ILE A 245 -3.99 -16.24 -12.65
N GLU A 246 -3.94 -16.64 -13.92
CA GLU A 246 -2.78 -17.34 -14.49
C GLU A 246 -1.49 -16.53 -14.31
N VAL A 247 -1.54 -15.20 -14.55
CA VAL A 247 -0.39 -14.30 -14.33
C VAL A 247 0.03 -14.29 -12.86
N ALA A 248 -0.93 -14.19 -11.93
CA ALA A 248 -0.64 -14.18 -10.50
C ALA A 248 -0.05 -15.53 -10.02
N ILE A 249 -0.53 -16.66 -10.55
CA ILE A 249 0.00 -17.98 -10.27
C ILE A 249 1.47 -18.10 -10.73
N GLU A 250 1.78 -17.65 -11.93
CA GLU A 250 3.15 -17.71 -12.45
C GLU A 250 4.09 -16.76 -11.69
N ALA A 251 3.62 -15.57 -11.30
CA ALA A 251 4.37 -14.67 -10.45
C ALA A 251 4.67 -15.31 -9.08
N MET A 252 3.69 -15.98 -8.47
CA MET A 252 3.85 -16.67 -7.20
C MET A 252 4.83 -17.84 -7.30
N LYS A 253 4.73 -18.66 -8.37
CA LYS A 253 5.68 -19.74 -8.62
C LYS A 253 7.11 -19.23 -8.80
N ALA A 254 7.27 -18.09 -9.50
CA ALA A 254 8.58 -17.47 -9.69
C ALA A 254 9.17 -16.90 -8.39
N ALA A 255 8.31 -16.44 -7.46
CA ALA A 255 8.72 -15.87 -6.18
C ALA A 255 9.04 -16.95 -5.12
N LYS A 256 8.56 -18.18 -5.30
CA LYS A 256 8.85 -19.29 -4.38
C LYS A 256 10.37 -19.49 -4.26
N PRO A 257 10.90 -19.69 -3.04
CA PRO A 257 12.27 -20.15 -2.84
C PRO A 257 12.49 -21.48 -3.55
N ALA A 258 13.70 -21.71 -4.09
CA ALA A 258 14.05 -22.94 -4.80
C ALA A 258 14.09 -24.17 -3.86
N ASP A 259 14.29 -23.95 -2.57
CA ASP A 259 14.28 -24.95 -1.50
C ASP A 259 13.11 -24.72 -0.55
N GLU A 260 12.26 -25.73 -0.37
CA GLU A 260 11.16 -25.71 0.60
C GLU A 260 11.62 -25.56 2.07
N GLY A 261 12.94 -25.57 2.32
CA GLY A 261 13.56 -25.41 3.64
C GLY A 261 13.75 -23.98 4.10
N ASP A 262 13.60 -22.99 3.23
CA ASP A 262 13.85 -21.57 3.54
C ASP A 262 12.57 -20.74 3.67
N VAL A 263 11.49 -21.39 4.07
CA VAL A 263 10.32 -20.70 4.63
C VAL A 263 10.72 -20.27 6.04
N THR A 264 11.56 -19.25 6.15
CA THR A 264 11.70 -18.52 7.39
C THR A 264 10.32 -18.01 7.75
N GLU A 265 9.72 -18.71 8.67
CA GLU A 265 8.46 -18.43 9.33
C GLU A 265 8.32 -16.93 9.56
N ILE A 266 7.47 -16.29 8.74
CA ILE A 266 6.80 -15.07 9.14
C ILE A 266 5.72 -15.53 10.14
N LYS A 267 6.18 -16.06 11.26
CA LYS A 267 5.36 -16.27 12.45
C LYS A 267 5.23 -14.98 13.24
#